data_486824c61a630bca106708abbddf137e
#
_entry.id   486824c61a630bca106708abbddf137e
#
_cell.length_a   1.000
_cell.length_b   1.000
_cell.length_c   1.000
_cell.angle_alpha   90.00
_cell.angle_beta   90.00
_cell.angle_gamma   90.00
#
_symmetry.space_group_name_H-M   'P 1'
#
loop_
_entity.id
_entity.type
_entity.pdbx_description
1 polymer ?
#
loop_
_entity_poly.entity_id
_entity_poly.type
_entity_poly.pdbx_seq_one_letter_code
_entity_poly.pdbx_strand_id
1 'polypeptide(L)'
;MKRLIAAVALTGLMVPGLALSANIFEKVGTFDGQFLKIGVGARASGMGGAFVAVADDATALYYNAAGIARIDGDRSELTLNHATWPAELSFDQVGYVFHFKKIPGAFGLSARALTMTPMEETTAYQPNGTGRTFDAGMMAFGLTYARSFTDKFSAGATVNLVHEGLAELSEQAVTFDLGTLYDVGTAGMKIGMAIQNIGSQIQFIEREARIPGIFRVGTSATLLSSSDNKLIGSFEFSHPPDNSERMNVGAEYGYRKYLFMRGGYNINHDTEALAAGVGFHFPVSTAGMADVDYAYTDMQDLGAAHRFTLKFLF
;
A
#
# COMPACT_ATOMS: atom_id res chain seq x y z
N MET A 1 -22.98 -28.57 -11.85
CA MET A 1 -22.12 -27.54 -12.48
C MET A 1 -21.46 -26.58 -11.49
N LYS A 2 -22.12 -26.10 -10.42
CA LYS A 2 -21.51 -25.16 -9.43
C LYS A 2 -20.34 -25.74 -8.60
N ARG A 3 -20.22 -27.07 -8.46
CA ARG A 3 -19.11 -27.74 -7.73
C ARG A 3 -17.83 -27.95 -8.57
N LEU A 4 -17.93 -27.88 -9.90
CA LEU A 4 -16.78 -28.04 -10.80
C LEU A 4 -15.95 -26.76 -10.92
N ILE A 5 -16.57 -25.59 -10.75
CA ILE A 5 -15.90 -24.28 -10.85
C ILE A 5 -15.01 -24.02 -9.62
N ALA A 6 -15.42 -24.51 -8.44
CA ALA A 6 -14.62 -24.41 -7.23
C ALA A 6 -13.36 -25.29 -7.27
N ALA A 7 -13.40 -26.44 -7.98
CA ALA A 7 -12.26 -27.33 -8.13
C ALA A 7 -11.20 -26.79 -9.09
N VAL A 8 -11.59 -26.04 -10.12
CA VAL A 8 -10.65 -25.45 -11.09
C VAL A 8 -9.90 -24.25 -10.48
N ALA A 9 -10.52 -23.53 -9.55
CA ALA A 9 -9.84 -22.42 -8.84
C ALA A 9 -8.79 -22.92 -7.84
N LEU A 10 -8.94 -24.15 -7.32
CA LEU A 10 -8.00 -24.71 -6.34
C LEU A 10 -6.85 -25.50 -6.99
N THR A 11 -7.02 -25.98 -8.23
CA THR A 11 -5.97 -26.73 -8.95
C THR A 11 -4.96 -25.81 -9.65
N GLY A 12 -5.27 -24.53 -9.83
CA GLY A 12 -4.33 -23.52 -10.35
C GLY A 12 -3.23 -23.12 -9.36
N LEU A 13 -3.31 -23.54 -8.09
CA LEU A 13 -2.36 -23.18 -7.03
C LEU A 13 -1.25 -24.22 -6.82
N MET A 14 -1.25 -25.34 -7.54
CA MET A 14 -0.11 -26.27 -7.57
C MET A 14 0.73 -26.02 -8.82
N VAL A 15 1.44 -24.91 -8.86
CA VAL A 15 2.63 -24.79 -9.70
C VAL A 15 3.74 -25.53 -8.96
N PRO A 16 4.24 -26.69 -9.50
CA PRO A 16 5.38 -27.35 -8.90
C PRO A 16 6.55 -26.39 -8.97
N GLY A 17 7.29 -26.28 -7.87
CA GLY A 17 8.39 -25.35 -7.65
C GLY A 17 9.27 -25.15 -8.88
N LEU A 18 9.03 -24.08 -9.59
CA LEU A 18 10.07 -23.39 -10.31
C LEU A 18 10.95 -22.79 -9.22
N ALA A 19 11.96 -23.55 -8.81
CA ALA A 19 13.14 -23.00 -8.20
C ALA A 19 13.75 -22.04 -9.25
N LEU A 20 13.25 -20.81 -9.27
CA LEU A 20 13.93 -19.70 -9.90
C LEU A 20 15.14 -19.38 -9.03
N SER A 21 16.13 -20.28 -9.04
CA SER A 21 17.49 -19.98 -8.65
C SER A 21 18.08 -19.13 -9.79
N ALA A 22 17.59 -17.94 -9.95
CA ALA A 22 18.32 -16.92 -10.64
C ALA A 22 19.21 -16.25 -9.59
N ASN A 23 20.51 -16.51 -9.62
CA ASN A 23 21.49 -15.60 -9.07
C ASN A 23 21.48 -14.32 -9.90
N ILE A 24 20.39 -13.59 -9.80
CA ILE A 24 20.29 -12.24 -10.30
C ILE A 24 21.05 -11.43 -9.25
N PHE A 25 22.02 -10.65 -9.68
CA PHE A 25 22.68 -9.67 -8.85
C PHE A 25 21.61 -8.76 -8.26
N GLU A 26 21.25 -8.98 -7.02
CA GLU A 26 20.32 -8.10 -6.29
C GLU A 26 20.98 -6.74 -6.17
N LYS A 27 20.30 -5.71 -6.68
CA LYS A 27 20.76 -4.32 -6.62
C LYS A 27 20.34 -3.66 -5.31
N VAL A 28 20.29 -4.43 -4.22
CA VAL A 28 19.88 -3.96 -2.90
C VAL A 28 20.78 -2.79 -2.48
N GLY A 29 20.16 -1.72 -1.98
CA GLY A 29 20.86 -0.52 -1.51
C GLY A 29 21.37 0.42 -2.63
N THR A 30 20.97 0.21 -3.88
CA THR A 30 21.37 1.07 -5.01
C THR A 30 20.32 2.07 -5.46
N PHE A 31 19.16 2.08 -4.80
CA PHE A 31 18.05 2.97 -5.08
C PHE A 31 17.75 3.84 -3.86
N ASP A 32 17.39 5.08 -4.09
CA ASP A 32 16.88 6.02 -3.10
C ASP A 32 15.35 5.91 -2.97
N GLY A 33 14.71 6.72 -2.10
CA GLY A 33 13.26 6.72 -1.97
C GLY A 33 12.65 5.43 -1.43
N GLN A 34 13.38 4.65 -0.65
CA GLN A 34 12.93 3.34 -0.15
C GLN A 34 11.63 3.42 0.68
N PHE A 35 11.38 4.56 1.35
CA PHE A 35 10.15 4.79 2.11
C PHE A 35 8.89 4.73 1.23
N LEU A 36 9.02 4.99 -0.07
CA LEU A 36 7.92 4.90 -1.03
C LEU A 36 7.38 3.47 -1.19
N LYS A 37 8.13 2.46 -0.76
CA LYS A 37 7.72 1.04 -0.77
C LYS A 37 6.96 0.63 0.50
N ILE A 38 6.95 1.46 1.55
CA ILE A 38 6.25 1.15 2.80
C ILE A 38 4.73 1.18 2.55
N GLY A 39 4.08 0.05 2.80
CA GLY A 39 2.63 -0.09 2.63
C GLY A 39 1.83 0.78 3.58
N VAL A 40 0.71 1.31 3.09
CA VAL A 40 -0.17 2.25 3.78
C VAL A 40 -1.43 1.53 4.28
N GLY A 41 -1.90 1.92 5.47
CA GLY A 41 -3.18 1.49 6.01
C GLY A 41 -3.18 0.09 6.64
N ALA A 42 -3.88 -0.02 7.77
CA ALA A 42 -3.96 -1.26 8.53
C ALA A 42 -4.76 -2.35 7.78
N ARG A 43 -5.80 -1.96 6.99
CA ARG A 43 -6.57 -2.91 6.20
C ARG A 43 -5.71 -3.68 5.22
N ALA A 44 -4.96 -2.97 4.41
CA ALA A 44 -4.11 -3.58 3.38
C ALA A 44 -2.94 -4.35 4.00
N SER A 45 -2.31 -3.79 5.04
CA SER A 45 -1.22 -4.45 5.75
C SER A 45 -1.66 -5.73 6.45
N GLY A 46 -2.86 -5.74 7.06
CA GLY A 46 -3.45 -6.95 7.64
C GLY A 46 -3.73 -8.06 6.61
N MET A 47 -3.85 -7.70 5.33
CA MET A 47 -3.95 -8.64 4.20
C MET A 47 -2.58 -8.95 3.56
N GLY A 48 -1.46 -8.68 4.27
CA GLY A 48 -0.11 -8.90 3.75
C GLY A 48 0.22 -8.01 2.55
N GLY A 49 -0.44 -6.87 2.35
CA GLY A 49 -0.23 -6.00 1.20
C GLY A 49 -0.80 -6.52 -0.13
N ALA A 50 -1.50 -7.65 -0.17
CA ALA A 50 -2.18 -8.17 -1.36
C ALA A 50 -3.42 -7.32 -1.71
N PHE A 51 -3.22 -6.07 -2.15
CA PHE A 51 -4.27 -5.06 -2.16
C PHE A 51 -4.50 -4.37 -3.51
N VAL A 52 -3.62 -4.52 -4.51
CA VAL A 52 -3.72 -3.84 -5.82
C VAL A 52 -5.04 -4.10 -6.55
N ALA A 53 -5.67 -5.27 -6.36
CA ALA A 53 -6.97 -5.62 -6.93
C ALA A 53 -8.15 -5.43 -5.95
N VAL A 54 -7.86 -5.23 -4.66
CA VAL A 54 -8.88 -4.97 -3.60
C VAL A 54 -9.16 -3.49 -3.47
N ALA A 55 -8.15 -2.63 -3.67
CA ALA A 55 -8.14 -1.20 -3.43
C ALA A 55 -9.45 -0.52 -3.85
N ASP A 56 -10.33 -0.25 -2.87
CA ASP A 56 -11.67 0.34 -3.03
C ASP A 56 -11.99 1.39 -1.95
N ASP A 57 -10.96 1.87 -1.24
CA ASP A 57 -11.01 2.94 -0.24
C ASP A 57 -9.88 3.97 -0.48
N ALA A 58 -9.75 5.01 0.36
CA ALA A 58 -8.75 6.07 0.17
C ALA A 58 -7.29 5.58 0.24
N THR A 59 -7.00 4.38 0.77
CA THR A 59 -5.66 3.80 0.68
C THR A 59 -5.29 3.37 -0.75
N ALA A 60 -6.28 3.31 -1.66
CA ALA A 60 -6.05 3.13 -3.10
C ALA A 60 -5.16 4.23 -3.71
N LEU A 61 -5.09 5.43 -3.10
CA LEU A 61 -4.14 6.48 -3.45
C LEU A 61 -2.67 6.00 -3.45
N TYR A 62 -2.39 4.96 -2.67
CA TYR A 62 -1.09 4.30 -2.64
C TYR A 62 -1.05 3.02 -3.49
N TYR A 63 -2.02 2.11 -3.32
CA TYR A 63 -1.91 0.77 -3.92
C TYR A 63 -2.26 0.73 -5.40
N ASN A 64 -3.30 1.46 -5.81
CA ASN A 64 -3.79 1.48 -7.19
C ASN A 64 -4.68 2.69 -7.41
N ALA A 65 -4.17 3.70 -8.06
CA ALA A 65 -4.89 4.95 -8.33
C ALA A 65 -6.30 4.74 -8.92
N ALA A 66 -6.51 3.68 -9.73
CA ALA A 66 -7.81 3.38 -10.31
C ALA A 66 -8.89 3.07 -9.26
N GLY A 67 -8.48 2.63 -8.06
CA GLY A 67 -9.40 2.22 -7.00
C GLY A 67 -10.26 3.36 -6.47
N ILE A 68 -9.74 4.61 -6.44
CA ILE A 68 -10.53 5.74 -5.95
C ILE A 68 -11.74 6.05 -6.84
N ALA A 69 -11.75 5.65 -8.10
CA ALA A 69 -12.89 5.77 -8.99
C ALA A 69 -14.04 4.80 -8.64
N ARG A 70 -13.83 3.88 -7.70
CA ARG A 70 -14.85 2.94 -7.19
C ARG A 70 -15.48 3.41 -5.88
N ILE A 71 -14.94 4.46 -5.27
CA ILE A 71 -15.59 5.13 -4.13
C ILE A 71 -16.84 5.84 -4.63
N ASP A 72 -17.92 5.75 -3.86
CA ASP A 72 -19.22 6.32 -4.20
C ASP A 72 -19.08 7.84 -4.48
N GLY A 73 -19.53 8.27 -5.66
CA GLY A 73 -19.37 9.65 -6.11
C GLY A 73 -20.14 10.71 -5.31
N ASP A 74 -21.06 10.29 -4.45
CA ASP A 74 -21.78 11.20 -3.54
C ASP A 74 -21.07 11.34 -2.18
N ARG A 75 -19.93 10.68 -2.00
CA ARG A 75 -19.18 10.66 -0.73
C ARG A 75 -17.75 11.11 -0.91
N SER A 76 -17.22 11.71 0.16
CA SER A 76 -15.80 11.94 0.32
C SER A 76 -15.24 10.99 1.38
N GLU A 77 -13.99 10.63 1.25
CA GLU A 77 -13.32 9.73 2.18
C GLU A 77 -12.00 10.32 2.66
N LEU A 78 -11.83 10.42 3.98
CA LEU A 78 -10.60 10.82 4.63
C LEU A 78 -10.01 9.63 5.35
N THR A 79 -8.72 9.34 5.16
CA THR A 79 -7.98 8.31 5.90
C THR A 79 -6.77 8.91 6.59
N LEU A 80 -6.54 8.50 7.83
CA LEU A 80 -5.39 8.83 8.66
C LEU A 80 -4.72 7.52 9.05
N ASN A 81 -3.47 7.37 8.72
CA ASN A 81 -2.71 6.16 8.98
C ASN A 81 -1.44 6.48 9.76
N HIS A 82 -1.18 5.68 10.78
CA HIS A 82 0.05 5.73 11.57
C HIS A 82 0.65 4.33 11.66
N ALA A 83 1.95 4.22 11.48
CA ALA A 83 2.69 2.98 11.68
C ALA A 83 3.94 3.22 12.52
N THR A 84 4.08 2.43 13.58
CA THR A 84 5.35 2.27 14.29
C THR A 84 6.21 1.32 13.48
N TRP A 85 7.35 1.83 12.99
CA TRP A 85 8.27 1.09 12.15
C TRP A 85 9.52 0.68 12.96
N PRO A 86 10.24 -0.38 12.58
CA PRO A 86 11.51 -0.74 13.23
C PRO A 86 12.49 0.44 13.34
N ALA A 87 13.41 0.36 14.30
CA ALA A 87 14.38 1.41 14.60
C ALA A 87 13.77 2.74 15.07
N GLU A 88 12.63 2.68 15.76
CA GLU A 88 11.92 3.86 16.31
C GLU A 88 11.50 4.87 15.24
N LEU A 89 11.33 4.42 14.00
CA LEU A 89 10.80 5.23 12.93
C LEU A 89 9.27 5.31 13.02
N SER A 90 8.73 6.45 12.63
CA SER A 90 7.29 6.68 12.49
C SER A 90 6.94 6.90 11.02
N PHE A 91 5.93 6.18 10.55
CA PHE A 91 5.40 6.36 9.20
C PHE A 91 3.94 6.80 9.28
N ASP A 92 3.68 7.99 8.80
CA ASP A 92 2.37 8.64 8.82
C ASP A 92 1.85 8.89 7.41
N GLN A 93 0.54 8.73 7.20
CA GLN A 93 -0.08 9.03 5.92
C GLN A 93 -1.48 9.59 6.12
N VAL A 94 -1.80 10.61 5.31
CA VAL A 94 -3.13 11.18 5.17
C VAL A 94 -3.57 11.04 3.72
N GLY A 95 -4.79 10.58 3.50
CA GLY A 95 -5.41 10.49 2.18
C GLY A 95 -6.81 11.08 2.19
N TYR A 96 -7.13 11.86 1.17
CA TYR A 96 -8.45 12.45 1.00
C TYR A 96 -8.94 12.24 -0.44
N VAL A 97 -10.10 11.63 -0.59
CA VAL A 97 -10.76 11.39 -1.89
C VAL A 97 -12.07 12.19 -1.94
N PHE A 98 -12.29 12.86 -3.06
CA PHE A 98 -13.46 13.69 -3.28
C PHE A 98 -13.87 13.71 -4.74
N HIS A 99 -15.10 14.15 -4.99
CA HIS A 99 -15.71 14.20 -6.32
C HIS A 99 -16.20 15.61 -6.65
N PHE A 100 -16.02 16.02 -7.90
CA PHE A 100 -16.63 17.23 -8.41
C PHE A 100 -17.90 16.90 -9.20
N LYS A 101 -19.03 17.58 -8.91
CA LYS A 101 -20.32 17.33 -9.59
C LYS A 101 -20.27 17.48 -11.13
N LYS A 102 -19.36 18.31 -11.65
CA LYS A 102 -19.25 18.62 -13.08
C LYS A 102 -18.15 17.86 -13.81
N ILE A 103 -17.24 17.22 -13.09
CA ILE A 103 -16.08 16.52 -13.65
C ILE A 103 -16.25 15.04 -13.32
N PRO A 104 -16.39 14.16 -14.31
CA PRO A 104 -16.55 12.73 -14.04
C PRO A 104 -15.25 12.15 -13.48
N GLY A 105 -15.37 11.29 -12.46
CA GLY A 105 -14.25 10.65 -11.79
C GLY A 105 -13.99 11.18 -10.40
N ALA A 106 -12.98 10.63 -9.75
CA ALA A 106 -12.55 10.95 -8.40
C ALA A 106 -11.21 11.66 -8.42
N PHE A 107 -11.02 12.57 -7.48
CA PHE A 107 -9.77 13.25 -7.20
C PHE A 107 -9.28 12.80 -5.83
N GLY A 108 -7.97 12.72 -5.69
CA GLY A 108 -7.35 12.35 -4.43
C GLY A 108 -6.13 13.20 -4.11
N LEU A 109 -5.99 13.52 -2.83
CA LEU A 109 -4.81 14.15 -2.26
C LEU A 109 -4.22 13.19 -1.24
N SER A 110 -2.92 13.02 -1.26
CA SER A 110 -2.20 12.21 -0.28
C SER A 110 -0.95 12.91 0.21
N ALA A 111 -0.63 12.72 1.48
CA ALA A 111 0.64 13.08 2.07
C ALA A 111 1.13 11.89 2.90
N ARG A 112 2.41 11.55 2.79
CA ARG A 112 3.05 10.50 3.60
C ARG A 112 4.42 10.98 4.05
N ALA A 113 4.79 10.59 5.25
CA ALA A 113 6.06 10.97 5.86
C ALA A 113 6.65 9.78 6.62
N LEU A 114 7.96 9.60 6.49
CA LEU A 114 8.76 8.75 7.34
C LEU A 114 9.69 9.66 8.14
N THR A 115 9.60 9.58 9.46
CA THR A 115 10.36 10.43 10.38
C THR A 115 11.09 9.58 11.41
N MET A 116 12.20 10.10 11.90
CA MET A 116 12.98 9.48 12.97
C MET A 116 13.13 10.44 14.16
N THR A 117 13.38 9.89 15.34
CA THR A 117 13.84 10.68 16.48
C THR A 117 15.25 11.21 16.19
N PRO A 118 15.55 12.51 16.43
CA PRO A 118 16.87 13.05 16.22
C PRO A 118 17.95 12.25 16.95
N MET A 119 19.04 11.96 16.27
CA MET A 119 20.18 11.21 16.81
C MET A 119 21.31 12.17 17.20
N GLU A 120 22.04 11.85 18.26
CA GLU A 120 23.21 12.60 18.66
C GLU A 120 24.37 12.36 17.69
N GLU A 121 24.99 13.44 17.22
CA GLU A 121 26.17 13.38 16.37
C GLU A 121 27.38 12.90 17.19
N THR A 122 28.06 11.85 16.73
CA THR A 122 29.29 11.34 17.33
C THR A 122 30.44 11.40 16.34
N THR A 123 31.65 11.62 16.83
CA THR A 123 32.87 11.59 16.02
C THR A 123 33.90 10.66 16.66
N ALA A 124 34.95 10.32 15.92
CA ALA A 124 36.07 9.52 16.47
C ALA A 124 36.74 10.20 17.66
N TYR A 125 36.66 11.54 17.75
CA TYR A 125 37.26 12.33 18.87
C TYR A 125 36.26 12.61 19.99
N GLN A 126 34.95 12.49 19.71
CA GLN A 126 33.86 12.72 20.66
C GLN A 126 32.84 11.57 20.58
N PRO A 127 33.20 10.37 21.03
CA PRO A 127 32.35 9.17 20.89
C PRO A 127 31.10 9.22 21.79
N ASN A 128 31.08 10.11 22.79
CA ASN A 128 29.95 10.31 23.71
C ASN A 128 29.00 11.43 23.27
N GLY A 129 29.19 11.95 22.06
CA GLY A 129 28.40 13.03 21.49
C GLY A 129 29.14 14.34 21.33
N THR A 130 28.82 15.08 20.27
CA THR A 130 29.33 16.44 20.01
C THR A 130 28.47 17.52 20.65
N GLY A 131 27.29 17.17 21.20
CA GLY A 131 26.25 18.08 21.64
C GLY A 131 25.37 18.61 20.49
N ARG A 132 25.59 18.15 19.27
CA ARG A 132 24.73 18.38 18.10
C ARG A 132 23.86 17.16 17.83
N THR A 133 22.69 17.39 17.25
CA THR A 133 21.81 16.32 16.77
C THR A 133 21.60 16.46 15.28
N PHE A 134 21.32 15.34 14.61
CA PHE A 134 20.87 15.31 13.23
C PHE A 134 19.62 14.46 13.12
N ASP A 135 18.84 14.70 12.08
CA ASP A 135 17.67 13.91 11.74
C ASP A 135 17.68 13.53 10.26
N ALA A 136 16.82 12.57 9.91
CA ALA A 136 16.48 12.24 8.54
C ALA A 136 14.97 12.18 8.43
N GLY A 137 14.43 12.75 7.37
CA GLY A 137 12.99 12.76 7.11
C GLY A 137 12.69 12.66 5.63
N MET A 138 11.67 11.91 5.30
CA MET A 138 11.24 11.70 3.93
C MET A 138 9.75 11.97 3.83
N MET A 139 9.33 12.70 2.80
CA MET A 139 7.93 13.07 2.58
C MET A 139 7.56 12.87 1.12
N ALA A 140 6.29 12.54 0.87
CA ALA A 140 5.74 12.55 -0.48
C ALA A 140 4.32 13.11 -0.47
N PHE A 141 4.04 14.01 -1.42
CA PHE A 141 2.72 14.59 -1.65
C PHE A 141 2.21 14.10 -3.00
N GLY A 142 1.02 13.53 -3.03
CA GLY A 142 0.40 12.98 -4.23
C GLY A 142 -0.88 13.69 -4.61
N LEU A 143 -1.04 13.94 -5.92
CA LEU A 143 -2.28 14.36 -6.55
C LEU A 143 -2.73 13.27 -7.51
N THR A 144 -3.92 12.72 -7.29
CA THR A 144 -4.47 11.60 -8.05
C THR A 144 -5.74 12.00 -8.77
N TYR A 145 -5.89 11.50 -9.99
CA TYR A 145 -7.16 11.50 -10.71
C TYR A 145 -7.45 10.10 -11.23
N ALA A 146 -8.69 9.64 -11.05
CA ALA A 146 -9.14 8.36 -11.58
C ALA A 146 -10.56 8.43 -12.10
N ARG A 147 -10.87 7.57 -13.07
CA ARG A 147 -12.19 7.48 -13.68
C ARG A 147 -12.57 6.05 -14.04
N SER A 148 -13.83 5.71 -13.84
CA SER A 148 -14.45 4.53 -14.45
C SER A 148 -14.84 4.85 -15.90
N PHE A 149 -14.23 4.14 -16.85
CA PHE A 149 -14.51 4.29 -18.28
C PHE A 149 -15.69 3.42 -18.72
N THR A 150 -15.86 2.30 -18.04
CA THR A 150 -17.00 1.39 -18.18
C THR A 150 -17.39 0.89 -16.78
N ASP A 151 -18.51 0.17 -16.69
CA ASP A 151 -18.95 -0.49 -15.44
C ASP A 151 -17.90 -1.47 -14.92
N LYS A 152 -17.01 -1.96 -15.79
CA LYS A 152 -15.99 -2.96 -15.46
C LYS A 152 -14.56 -2.42 -15.38
N PHE A 153 -14.27 -1.31 -16.05
CA PHE A 153 -12.90 -0.82 -16.20
C PHE A 153 -12.73 0.58 -15.65
N SER A 154 -11.75 0.73 -14.77
CA SER A 154 -11.29 2.00 -14.22
C SER A 154 -9.81 2.17 -14.45
N ALA A 155 -9.36 3.40 -14.62
CA ALA A 155 -7.95 3.77 -14.65
C ALA A 155 -7.72 5.06 -13.87
N GLY A 156 -6.51 5.22 -13.36
CA GLY A 156 -6.10 6.40 -12.61
C GLY A 156 -4.61 6.67 -12.74
N ALA A 157 -4.26 7.90 -12.44
CA ALA A 157 -2.86 8.36 -12.43
C ALA A 157 -2.62 9.25 -11.21
N THR A 158 -1.41 9.19 -10.68
CA THR A 158 -0.93 10.03 -9.58
C THR A 158 0.36 10.72 -9.99
N VAL A 159 0.52 11.98 -9.60
CA VAL A 159 1.79 12.70 -9.63
C VAL A 159 2.21 12.88 -8.17
N ASN A 160 3.43 12.47 -7.83
CA ASN A 160 3.98 12.64 -6.50
C ASN A 160 5.17 13.61 -6.53
N LEU A 161 5.22 14.52 -5.57
CA LEU A 161 6.39 15.30 -5.22
C LEU A 161 7.03 14.63 -4.00
N VAL A 162 8.23 14.14 -4.16
CA VAL A 162 9.03 13.45 -3.14
C VAL A 162 10.08 14.42 -2.62
N HIS A 163 10.24 14.49 -1.31
CA HIS A 163 11.28 15.25 -0.62
C HIS A 163 12.00 14.34 0.37
N GLU A 164 13.32 14.31 0.28
CA GLU A 164 14.20 13.58 1.20
C GLU A 164 15.18 14.54 1.85
N GLY A 165 15.27 14.49 3.17
CA GLY A 165 16.22 15.24 3.98
C GLY A 165 17.11 14.30 4.76
N LEU A 166 18.41 14.58 4.79
CA LEU A 166 19.41 13.89 5.58
C LEU A 166 20.38 14.91 6.17
N ALA A 167 20.27 15.15 7.46
CA ALA A 167 21.01 16.19 8.16
C ALA A 167 20.86 17.57 7.49
N GLU A 168 21.92 18.12 6.92
CA GLU A 168 21.91 19.43 6.27
C GLU A 168 21.60 19.37 4.76
N LEU A 169 21.47 18.16 4.21
CA LEU A 169 21.21 17.93 2.77
C LEU A 169 19.73 17.66 2.54
N SER A 170 19.20 18.14 1.44
CA SER A 170 17.83 17.81 1.01
C SER A 170 17.71 17.80 -0.50
N GLU A 171 16.88 16.89 -1.00
CA GLU A 171 16.63 16.70 -2.43
C GLU A 171 15.14 16.48 -2.72
N GLN A 172 14.78 16.71 -3.96
CA GLN A 172 13.40 16.56 -4.43
C GLN A 172 13.35 15.76 -5.73
N ALA A 173 12.27 15.02 -5.87
CA ALA A 173 11.98 14.27 -7.08
C ALA A 173 10.49 14.32 -7.43
N VAL A 174 10.19 14.14 -8.69
CA VAL A 174 8.81 13.96 -9.17
C VAL A 174 8.65 12.55 -9.68
N THR A 175 7.62 11.85 -9.22
CA THR A 175 7.27 10.50 -9.69
C THR A 175 5.82 10.44 -10.14
N PHE A 176 5.55 9.45 -10.99
CA PHE A 176 4.23 9.18 -11.56
C PHE A 176 3.84 7.74 -11.26
N ASP A 177 2.56 7.56 -10.90
CA ASP A 177 1.95 6.25 -10.74
C ASP A 177 0.79 6.12 -11.73
N LEU A 178 0.63 4.92 -12.29
CA LEU A 178 -0.49 4.55 -13.14
C LEU A 178 -1.16 3.31 -12.57
N GLY A 179 -2.48 3.30 -12.56
CA GLY A 179 -3.24 2.16 -12.06
C GLY A 179 -4.43 1.82 -12.95
N THR A 180 -4.75 0.53 -13.00
CA THR A 180 -5.96 0.03 -13.66
C THR A 180 -6.64 -1.01 -12.81
N LEU A 181 -7.97 -1.07 -12.89
CA LEU A 181 -8.79 -2.04 -12.19
C LEU A 181 -9.88 -2.55 -13.13
N TYR A 182 -9.95 -3.88 -13.30
CA TYR A 182 -10.92 -4.55 -14.13
C TYR A 182 -11.79 -5.51 -13.33
N ASP A 183 -13.12 -5.34 -13.40
CA ASP A 183 -14.11 -6.25 -12.83
C ASP A 183 -14.47 -7.32 -13.86
N VAL A 184 -14.17 -8.58 -13.55
CA VAL A 184 -14.44 -9.72 -14.44
C VAL A 184 -15.96 -10.02 -14.53
N GLY A 185 -16.72 -9.59 -13.50
CA GLY A 185 -18.17 -9.79 -13.43
C GLY A 185 -18.61 -11.15 -12.93
N THR A 186 -17.68 -12.02 -12.53
CA THR A 186 -17.97 -13.34 -11.98
C THR A 186 -17.36 -13.49 -10.59
N ALA A 187 -18.15 -13.91 -9.61
CA ALA A 187 -17.73 -14.11 -8.20
C ALA A 187 -17.08 -12.86 -7.55
N GLY A 188 -17.42 -11.66 -8.01
CA GLY A 188 -16.75 -10.42 -7.55
C GLY A 188 -15.25 -10.40 -7.85
N MET A 189 -14.81 -11.16 -8.86
CA MET A 189 -13.41 -11.23 -9.24
C MET A 189 -12.96 -9.92 -9.90
N LYS A 190 -11.84 -9.39 -9.42
CA LYS A 190 -11.19 -8.19 -9.95
C LYS A 190 -9.74 -8.50 -10.30
N ILE A 191 -9.22 -7.80 -11.30
CA ILE A 191 -7.81 -7.79 -11.67
C ILE A 191 -7.32 -6.36 -11.55
N GLY A 192 -6.27 -6.14 -10.77
CA GLY A 192 -5.63 -4.84 -10.59
C GLY A 192 -4.21 -4.85 -11.12
N MET A 193 -3.80 -3.77 -11.75
CA MET A 193 -2.42 -3.53 -12.15
C MET A 193 -2.01 -2.11 -11.77
N ALA A 194 -0.77 -1.95 -11.30
CA ALA A 194 -0.21 -0.64 -11.03
C ALA A 194 1.28 -0.61 -11.40
N ILE A 195 1.72 0.53 -11.89
CA ILE A 195 3.12 0.88 -12.04
C ILE A 195 3.32 2.15 -11.22
N GLN A 196 4.23 2.10 -10.26
CA GLN A 196 4.41 3.14 -9.27
C GLN A 196 5.84 3.69 -9.28
N ASN A 197 5.98 4.94 -8.84
CA ASN A 197 7.27 5.61 -8.63
C ASN A 197 8.12 5.72 -9.90
N ILE A 198 7.52 5.88 -11.08
CA ILE A 198 8.26 6.17 -12.32
C ILE A 198 8.59 7.66 -12.31
N GLY A 199 9.87 8.03 -12.35
CA GLY A 199 10.18 9.46 -12.34
C GLY A 199 11.66 9.80 -12.36
N SER A 200 11.94 10.99 -11.84
CA SER A 200 13.29 11.55 -11.81
C SER A 200 14.20 10.79 -10.86
N GLN A 201 15.48 11.01 -11.01
CA GLN A 201 16.52 10.55 -10.09
C GLN A 201 16.69 11.57 -8.96
N ILE A 202 17.28 11.15 -7.86
CA ILE A 202 17.68 11.97 -6.72
C ILE A 202 19.21 12.06 -6.71
N GLN A 203 19.76 13.23 -6.39
CA GLN A 203 21.21 13.43 -6.33
C GLN A 203 21.60 14.24 -5.11
N PHE A 204 22.07 13.60 -4.04
CA PHE A 204 22.47 14.29 -2.82
C PHE A 204 23.84 14.99 -2.91
N ILE A 205 24.82 14.44 -3.57
CA ILE A 205 26.14 15.05 -3.72
C ILE A 205 26.63 14.92 -5.16
N GLU A 206 27.23 13.80 -5.54
CA GLU A 206 27.80 13.60 -6.88
C GLU A 206 27.14 12.49 -7.69
N ARG A 207 26.50 11.52 -7.00
CA ARG A 207 25.90 10.36 -7.65
C ARG A 207 24.38 10.47 -7.68
N GLU A 208 23.86 10.27 -8.86
CA GLU A 208 22.43 10.11 -9.06
C GLU A 208 21.97 8.72 -8.59
N ALA A 209 20.95 8.68 -7.75
CA ALA A 209 20.26 7.48 -7.35
C ALA A 209 18.87 7.43 -7.96
N ARG A 210 18.45 6.25 -8.37
CA ARG A 210 17.11 6.03 -8.95
C ARG A 210 16.09 5.80 -7.85
N ILE A 211 14.88 6.27 -8.07
CA ILE A 211 13.72 5.89 -7.24
C ILE A 211 13.24 4.50 -7.71
N PRO A 212 12.87 3.59 -6.79
CA PRO A 212 12.47 2.23 -7.13
C PRO A 212 11.06 2.21 -7.73
N GLY A 213 10.98 2.21 -9.06
CA GLY A 213 9.71 1.98 -9.75
C GLY A 213 9.23 0.55 -9.54
N ILE A 214 7.98 0.35 -9.12
CA ILE A 214 7.43 -0.98 -8.80
C ILE A 214 6.29 -1.30 -9.76
N PHE A 215 6.35 -2.47 -10.37
CA PHE A 215 5.22 -3.05 -11.07
C PHE A 215 4.46 -4.01 -10.14
N ARG A 216 3.13 -3.87 -10.08
CA ARG A 216 2.24 -4.73 -9.30
C ARG A 216 1.12 -5.26 -10.19
N VAL A 217 0.79 -6.52 -10.02
CA VAL A 217 -0.38 -7.16 -10.62
C VAL A 217 -1.02 -8.09 -9.61
N GLY A 218 -2.33 -8.06 -9.51
CA GLY A 218 -3.03 -8.92 -8.56
C GLY A 218 -4.45 -9.24 -8.98
N THR A 219 -5.00 -10.17 -8.27
CA THR A 219 -6.39 -10.57 -8.40
C THR A 219 -7.05 -10.69 -7.04
N SER A 220 -8.33 -10.39 -6.98
CA SER A 220 -9.15 -10.63 -5.79
C SER A 220 -10.46 -11.28 -6.20
N ALA A 221 -11.05 -12.06 -5.30
CA ALA A 221 -12.35 -12.67 -5.53
C ALA A 221 -13.16 -12.75 -4.24
N THR A 222 -14.49 -12.68 -4.36
CA THR A 222 -15.40 -12.93 -3.25
C THR A 222 -15.63 -14.45 -3.14
N LEU A 223 -15.04 -15.06 -2.12
CA LEU A 223 -15.08 -16.50 -1.89
C LEU A 223 -16.38 -16.95 -1.19
N LEU A 224 -16.92 -16.07 -0.35
CA LEU A 224 -18.19 -16.25 0.35
C LEU A 224 -18.93 -14.90 0.39
N SER A 225 -20.22 -14.93 0.12
CA SER A 225 -21.11 -13.79 0.28
C SER A 225 -22.48 -14.25 0.73
N SER A 226 -22.90 -13.78 1.91
CA SER A 226 -24.24 -13.96 2.47
C SER A 226 -24.73 -12.66 3.08
N SER A 227 -25.90 -12.64 3.70
CA SER A 227 -26.43 -11.45 4.40
C SER A 227 -25.48 -10.92 5.47
N ASP A 228 -24.85 -11.82 6.23
CA ASP A 228 -24.05 -11.49 7.41
C ASP A 228 -22.55 -11.71 7.22
N ASN A 229 -22.14 -12.45 6.19
CA ASN A 229 -20.75 -12.89 6.03
C ASN A 229 -20.23 -12.60 4.64
N LYS A 230 -19.05 -12.01 4.56
CA LYS A 230 -18.32 -11.82 3.30
C LYS A 230 -16.86 -12.23 3.49
N LEU A 231 -16.35 -13.07 2.60
CA LEU A 231 -14.94 -13.45 2.58
C LEU A 231 -14.36 -13.07 1.22
N ILE A 232 -13.31 -12.27 1.24
CA ILE A 232 -12.52 -11.89 0.07
C ILE A 232 -11.17 -12.57 0.19
N GLY A 233 -10.70 -13.19 -0.90
CA GLY A 233 -9.33 -13.63 -1.05
C GLY A 233 -8.62 -12.76 -2.08
N SER A 234 -7.33 -12.50 -1.88
CA SER A 234 -6.50 -11.72 -2.78
C SER A 234 -5.12 -12.32 -2.94
N PHE A 235 -4.56 -12.16 -4.13
CA PHE A 235 -3.19 -12.49 -4.48
C PHE A 235 -2.58 -11.35 -5.26
N GLU A 236 -1.33 -11.01 -4.94
CA GLU A 236 -0.57 -9.96 -5.63
C GLU A 236 0.85 -10.44 -5.91
N PHE A 237 1.33 -10.12 -7.09
CA PHE A 237 2.71 -10.25 -7.51
C PHE A 237 3.29 -8.85 -7.71
N SER A 238 4.51 -8.61 -7.23
CA SER A 238 5.21 -7.35 -7.43
C SER A 238 6.66 -7.58 -7.86
N HIS A 239 7.14 -6.72 -8.75
CA HIS A 239 8.50 -6.72 -9.27
C HIS A 239 9.16 -5.39 -8.93
N PRO A 240 9.92 -5.30 -7.82
CA PRO A 240 10.79 -4.19 -7.52
C PRO A 240 12.09 -4.28 -8.35
N PRO A 241 12.67 -3.18 -8.84
CA PRO A 241 13.88 -3.22 -9.67
C PRO A 241 15.17 -3.46 -8.86
N ASP A 242 15.08 -3.33 -7.54
CA ASP A 242 16.17 -3.39 -6.58
C ASP A 242 16.14 -4.66 -5.71
N ASN A 243 15.21 -5.57 -5.96
CA ASN A 243 15.07 -6.80 -5.18
C ASN A 243 14.40 -7.89 -6.02
N SER A 244 14.35 -9.11 -5.48
CA SER A 244 13.65 -10.25 -6.06
C SER A 244 12.14 -10.01 -6.16
N GLU A 245 11.48 -10.78 -7.03
CA GLU A 245 10.02 -10.78 -7.17
C GLU A 245 9.36 -11.19 -5.86
N ARG A 246 8.29 -10.48 -5.51
CA ARG A 246 7.53 -10.68 -4.29
C ARG A 246 6.12 -11.15 -4.58
N MET A 247 5.59 -11.98 -3.71
CA MET A 247 4.20 -12.43 -3.76
C MET A 247 3.53 -12.20 -2.43
N ASN A 248 2.29 -11.75 -2.47
CA ASN A 248 1.47 -11.48 -1.30
C ASN A 248 0.15 -12.23 -1.43
N VAL A 249 -0.27 -12.88 -0.36
CA VAL A 249 -1.57 -13.55 -0.25
C VAL A 249 -2.32 -12.97 0.92
N GLY A 250 -3.59 -12.65 0.73
CA GLY A 250 -4.42 -12.05 1.78
C GLY A 250 -5.85 -12.52 1.76
N ALA A 251 -6.48 -12.45 2.91
CA ALA A 251 -7.90 -12.68 3.08
C ALA A 251 -8.51 -11.66 4.04
N GLU A 252 -9.74 -11.24 3.75
CA GLU A 252 -10.56 -10.38 4.59
C GLU A 252 -11.92 -11.03 4.83
N TYR A 253 -12.26 -11.30 6.08
CA TYR A 253 -13.55 -11.78 6.50
C TYR A 253 -14.33 -10.67 7.19
N GLY A 254 -15.46 -10.30 6.64
CA GLY A 254 -16.39 -9.32 7.19
C GLY A 254 -17.62 -9.97 7.79
N TYR A 255 -17.93 -9.62 9.05
CA TYR A 255 -19.12 -10.04 9.75
C TYR A 255 -20.09 -8.86 9.95
N ARG A 256 -21.31 -8.99 9.42
CA ARG A 256 -22.39 -7.98 9.50
C ARG A 256 -21.99 -6.57 9.10
N LYS A 257 -20.92 -6.43 8.32
CA LYS A 257 -20.33 -5.15 7.91
C LYS A 257 -19.81 -4.25 9.07
N TYR A 258 -19.72 -4.78 10.29
CA TYR A 258 -19.22 -4.07 11.46
C TYR A 258 -17.84 -4.54 11.90
N LEU A 259 -17.58 -5.84 11.81
CA LEU A 259 -16.32 -6.46 12.24
C LEU A 259 -15.61 -7.07 11.03
N PHE A 260 -14.34 -6.77 10.91
CA PHE A 260 -13.48 -7.32 9.86
C PHE A 260 -12.25 -7.98 10.50
N MET A 261 -11.95 -9.18 10.06
CA MET A 261 -10.73 -9.92 10.43
C MET A 261 -9.93 -10.17 9.18
N ARG A 262 -8.62 -9.97 9.26
CA ARG A 262 -7.72 -10.05 8.14
C ARG A 262 -6.52 -10.90 8.46
N GLY A 263 -6.04 -11.63 7.46
CA GLY A 263 -4.81 -12.38 7.54
C GLY A 263 -4.10 -12.31 6.19
N GLY A 264 -2.78 -12.28 6.25
CA GLY A 264 -1.96 -12.23 5.04
C GLY A 264 -0.58 -12.86 5.27
N TYR A 265 0.05 -13.22 4.16
CA TYR A 265 1.39 -13.78 4.17
C TYR A 265 2.20 -13.25 2.99
N ASN A 266 3.43 -12.85 3.28
CA ASN A 266 4.37 -12.29 2.33
C ASN A 266 5.41 -13.36 1.97
N ILE A 267 5.51 -13.66 0.68
CA ILE A 267 6.41 -14.68 0.15
C ILE A 267 7.54 -13.97 -0.58
N ASN A 268 8.77 -14.38 -0.30
CA ASN A 268 9.98 -13.82 -0.88
C ASN A 268 10.17 -12.33 -0.55
N HIS A 269 9.80 -11.94 0.67
CA HIS A 269 10.14 -10.65 1.27
C HIS A 269 11.33 -10.82 2.21
N ASP A 270 12.19 -9.82 2.31
CA ASP A 270 13.40 -9.88 3.14
C ASP A 270 13.07 -9.89 4.63
N THR A 271 12.04 -9.15 5.01
CA THR A 271 11.69 -8.90 6.42
C THR A 271 10.25 -9.20 6.76
N GLU A 272 9.30 -8.82 5.90
CA GLU A 272 7.88 -9.00 6.18
C GLU A 272 7.45 -10.45 5.94
N ALA A 273 6.73 -11.06 6.89
CA ALA A 273 6.25 -12.44 6.80
C ALA A 273 4.74 -12.53 7.03
N LEU A 274 4.32 -12.86 8.24
CA LEU A 274 2.92 -12.99 8.61
C LEU A 274 2.32 -11.62 8.92
N ALA A 275 1.08 -11.39 8.46
CA ALA A 275 0.30 -10.22 8.80
C ALA A 275 -1.08 -10.62 9.32
N ALA A 276 -1.60 -9.87 10.29
CA ALA A 276 -2.94 -10.02 10.81
C ALA A 276 -3.55 -8.65 11.08
N GLY A 277 -4.88 -8.54 11.00
CA GLY A 277 -5.56 -7.28 11.24
C GLY A 277 -7.00 -7.47 11.72
N VAL A 278 -7.50 -6.43 12.39
CA VAL A 278 -8.90 -6.32 12.82
C VAL A 278 -9.41 -4.92 12.49
N GLY A 279 -10.66 -4.84 12.10
CA GLY A 279 -11.31 -3.57 11.79
C GLY A 279 -12.74 -3.50 12.31
N PHE A 280 -13.13 -2.30 12.71
CA PHE A 280 -14.48 -2.01 13.16
C PHE A 280 -15.04 -0.85 12.35
N HIS A 281 -16.23 -1.05 11.78
CA HIS A 281 -16.98 -0.05 11.05
C HIS A 281 -18.25 0.33 11.82
N PHE A 282 -18.44 1.59 12.05
CA PHE A 282 -19.62 2.06 12.78
C PHE A 282 -20.16 3.39 12.23
N PRO A 283 -21.48 3.58 12.26
CA PRO A 283 -22.08 4.83 11.86
C PRO A 283 -21.77 5.92 12.90
N VAL A 284 -21.33 7.10 12.42
CA VAL A 284 -21.07 8.28 13.28
C VAL A 284 -22.24 9.25 13.21
N SER A 285 -22.92 9.31 12.08
CA SER A 285 -24.09 10.16 11.86
C SER A 285 -25.05 9.51 10.85
N THR A 286 -26.17 10.16 10.56
CA THR A 286 -27.13 9.68 9.54
C THR A 286 -26.51 9.59 8.13
N ALA A 287 -25.41 10.27 7.87
CA ALA A 287 -24.75 10.31 6.56
C ALA A 287 -23.26 9.88 6.59
N GLY A 288 -22.70 9.60 7.77
CA GLY A 288 -21.26 9.33 7.93
C GLY A 288 -20.95 7.99 8.57
N MET A 289 -19.85 7.37 8.13
CA MET A 289 -19.27 6.15 8.70
C MET A 289 -17.85 6.45 9.18
N ALA A 290 -17.44 5.78 10.26
CA ALA A 290 -16.06 5.76 10.72
C ALA A 290 -15.57 4.32 10.81
N ASP A 291 -14.33 4.12 10.39
CA ASP A 291 -13.64 2.85 10.49
C ASP A 291 -12.40 3.02 11.37
N VAL A 292 -12.17 2.05 12.24
CA VAL A 292 -10.95 1.93 13.04
C VAL A 292 -10.35 0.58 12.75
N ASP A 293 -9.16 0.59 12.17
CA ASP A 293 -8.45 -0.63 11.81
C ASP A 293 -7.11 -0.69 12.54
N TYR A 294 -6.71 -1.89 12.91
CA TYR A 294 -5.39 -2.21 13.43
C TYR A 294 -4.80 -3.38 12.66
N ALA A 295 -3.50 -3.33 12.41
CA ALA A 295 -2.75 -4.44 11.84
C ALA A 295 -1.39 -4.62 12.52
N TYR A 296 -1.01 -5.89 12.61
CA TYR A 296 0.29 -6.37 13.00
C TYR A 296 0.96 -7.01 11.79
N THR A 297 2.23 -6.69 11.57
CA THR A 297 3.07 -7.36 10.57
C THR A 297 4.33 -7.84 11.26
N ASP A 298 4.59 -9.13 11.19
CA ASP A 298 5.85 -9.74 11.64
C ASP A 298 6.98 -9.31 10.69
N MET A 299 8.02 -8.70 11.26
CA MET A 299 9.20 -8.25 10.52
C MET A 299 10.46 -9.07 10.87
N GLN A 300 10.24 -10.30 11.33
CA GLN A 300 11.29 -11.26 11.68
C GLN A 300 12.33 -10.65 12.64
N ASP A 301 13.61 -10.64 12.27
CA ASP A 301 14.70 -10.14 13.11
C ASP A 301 14.59 -8.64 13.46
N LEU A 302 13.77 -7.88 12.73
CA LEU A 302 13.52 -6.47 13.01
C LEU A 302 12.35 -6.25 13.98
N GLY A 303 11.73 -7.32 14.48
CA GLY A 303 10.59 -7.25 15.41
C GLY A 303 9.25 -7.18 14.69
N ALA A 304 8.47 -6.14 14.89
CA ALA A 304 7.13 -6.02 14.32
C ALA A 304 6.78 -4.59 13.96
N ALA A 305 5.92 -4.43 12.94
CA ALA A 305 5.28 -3.16 12.63
C ALA A 305 3.81 -3.18 13.08
N HIS A 306 3.42 -2.14 13.79
CA HIS A 306 2.04 -1.92 14.24
C HIS A 306 1.44 -0.76 13.46
N ARG A 307 0.26 -0.98 12.87
CA ARG A 307 -0.42 0.02 12.06
C ARG A 307 -1.81 0.31 12.57
N PHE A 308 -2.17 1.58 12.59
CA PHE A 308 -3.48 2.08 12.97
C PHE A 308 -4.03 2.91 11.82
N THR A 309 -5.31 2.74 11.53
CA THR A 309 -6.04 3.53 10.54
C THR A 309 -7.32 4.06 11.12
N LEU A 310 -7.56 5.34 10.93
CA LEU A 310 -8.86 5.98 11.10
C LEU A 310 -9.35 6.41 9.72
N LYS A 311 -10.58 6.03 9.38
CA LYS A 311 -11.19 6.38 8.12
C LYS A 311 -12.58 6.99 8.36
N PHE A 312 -12.90 8.03 7.64
CA PHE A 312 -14.17 8.73 7.71
C PHE A 312 -14.76 8.85 6.30
N LEU A 313 -16.02 8.43 6.18
CA LEU A 313 -16.85 8.61 4.97
C LEU A 313 -17.95 9.59 5.28
N PHE A 314 -18.13 10.61 4.43
CA PHE A 314 -19.13 11.67 4.60
C PHE A 314 -19.58 12.28 3.26
#